data_69a1c3839b53fbf38982c4061596fbe3
#
_entry.id   69a1c3839b53fbf38982c4061596fbe3
#
_cell.length_a   1.000
_cell.length_b   1.000
_cell.length_c   1.000
_cell.angle_alpha   90.00
_cell.angle_beta   90.00
_cell.angle_gamma   90.00
#
_symmetry.space_group_name_H-M   'P 1'
#
loop_
_entity.id
_entity.type
_entity.pdbx_description
1 polymer ?
#
loop_
_entity_poly.entity_id
_entity_poly.type
_entity_poly.pdbx_seq_one_letter_code
_entity_poly.pdbx_strand_id
1 'polypeptide(L)'
;MLKKLGLVDLHASIKQKIEDKTGLMAYDHVPEDMPSPFYFIEVVDKRPEDTKVMWCEVFTVWIHAIAEAGKSKIAIYDMIEKLEEALTEELVLPEEIDILRQSEVGMQSLQEDETGEMHAIVAYEIKVSYGFKVKI
;
A
#
# COMPACT_ATOMS: atom_id res chain seq x y z
N MET A 1 14.59 6.80 -23.48
CA MET A 1 14.19 5.56 -22.78
C MET A 1 13.19 5.90 -21.70
N LEU A 2 12.07 5.21 -21.64
CA LEU A 2 11.06 5.43 -20.59
C LEU A 2 11.53 4.86 -19.26
N LYS A 3 11.56 5.70 -18.23
CA LYS A 3 11.89 5.25 -16.87
C LYS A 3 10.61 5.07 -16.07
N LYS A 4 10.31 3.83 -15.73
CA LYS A 4 9.11 3.48 -14.97
C LYS A 4 9.36 3.54 -13.47
N LEU A 5 8.28 3.55 -12.70
CA LEU A 5 8.34 3.45 -11.25
C LEU A 5 8.76 2.03 -10.85
N GLY A 6 9.88 1.91 -10.14
CA GLY A 6 10.33 0.63 -9.61
C GLY A 6 9.53 0.24 -8.37
N LEU A 7 9.45 -1.07 -8.10
CA LEU A 7 8.73 -1.57 -6.93
C LEU A 7 9.39 -1.13 -5.62
N VAL A 8 10.70 -0.94 -5.62
CA VAL A 8 11.42 -0.43 -4.45
C VAL A 8 10.95 0.98 -4.10
N ASP A 9 10.83 1.86 -5.09
CA ASP A 9 10.39 3.24 -4.88
C ASP A 9 8.91 3.30 -4.48
N LEU A 10 8.08 2.46 -5.08
CA LEU A 10 6.68 2.36 -4.71
C LEU A 10 6.53 1.92 -3.25
N HIS A 11 7.24 0.85 -2.89
CA HIS A 11 7.23 0.35 -1.51
C HIS A 11 7.68 1.42 -0.54
N ALA A 12 8.78 2.10 -0.84
CA ALA A 12 9.32 3.15 0.03
C ALA A 12 8.31 4.29 0.24
N SER A 13 7.60 4.69 -0.80
CA SER A 13 6.58 5.75 -0.73
C SER A 13 5.40 5.34 0.16
N ILE A 14 4.94 4.09 0.01
CA ILE A 14 3.83 3.57 0.82
C ILE A 14 4.28 3.45 2.29
N LYS A 15 5.46 2.87 2.51
CA LYS A 15 6.04 2.71 3.84
C LYS A 15 6.14 4.06 4.56
N GLN A 16 6.68 5.06 3.88
CA GLN A 16 6.84 6.40 4.43
C GLN A 16 5.50 6.98 4.85
N LYS A 17 4.50 6.87 3.99
CA LYS A 17 3.17 7.41 4.26
C LYS A 17 2.52 6.73 5.46
N ILE A 18 2.58 5.41 5.51
CA ILE A 18 2.00 4.64 6.61
C ILE A 18 2.69 4.96 7.93
N GLU A 19 4.02 4.92 7.95
CA GLU A 19 4.78 5.16 9.19
C GLU A 19 4.60 6.58 9.71
N ASP A 20 4.60 7.57 8.81
CA ASP A 20 4.43 8.96 9.22
C ASP A 20 3.05 9.25 9.77
N LYS A 21 2.02 8.63 9.22
CA LYS A 21 0.63 8.95 9.57
C LYS A 21 0.07 8.06 10.67
N THR A 22 0.53 6.81 10.78
CA THR A 22 0.01 5.88 11.78
C THR A 22 0.90 5.74 13.01
N GLY A 23 2.19 6.06 12.87
CA GLY A 23 3.17 5.87 13.94
C GLY A 23 3.63 4.42 14.11
N LEU A 24 3.15 3.50 13.28
CA LEU A 24 3.53 2.09 13.33
C LEU A 24 4.45 1.76 12.17
N MET A 25 5.30 0.75 12.38
CA MET A 25 6.23 0.30 11.34
C MET A 25 5.50 -0.47 10.24
N ALA A 26 5.98 -0.31 9.01
CA ALA A 26 5.49 -1.04 7.86
C ALA A 26 6.66 -1.76 7.18
N TYR A 27 6.50 -3.06 6.95
CA TYR A 27 7.56 -3.91 6.41
C TYR A 27 7.15 -4.47 5.04
N ASP A 28 8.11 -5.00 4.30
CA ASP A 28 7.87 -5.70 3.03
C ASP A 28 7.74 -7.21 3.22
N HIS A 29 7.87 -7.68 4.44
CA HIS A 29 7.75 -9.08 4.83
C HIS A 29 7.24 -9.14 6.26
N VAL A 30 6.79 -10.32 6.69
CA VAL A 30 6.43 -10.53 8.10
C VAL A 30 7.71 -10.84 8.85
N PRO A 31 8.19 -9.91 9.71
CA PRO A 31 9.45 -10.12 10.41
C PRO A 31 9.31 -11.23 11.46
N GLU A 32 10.34 -12.07 11.57
CA GLU A 32 10.40 -13.06 12.64
C GLU A 32 10.67 -12.37 13.96
N ASP A 33 10.02 -12.83 15.01
CA ASP A 33 10.22 -12.35 16.39
C ASP A 33 9.96 -10.86 16.61
N MET A 34 9.28 -10.21 15.66
CA MET A 34 8.86 -8.81 15.85
C MET A 34 7.49 -8.78 16.52
N PRO A 35 7.36 -8.04 17.62
CA PRO A 35 6.06 -7.92 18.24
C PRO A 35 5.11 -7.09 17.39
N SER A 36 3.86 -7.51 17.32
CA SER A 36 2.78 -6.67 16.80
C SER A 36 2.53 -5.51 17.78
N PRO A 37 1.91 -4.40 17.36
CA PRO A 37 1.28 -4.20 16.04
C PRO A 37 2.26 -3.70 14.98
N PHE A 38 2.01 -4.08 13.74
CA PHE A 38 2.75 -3.55 12.59
C PHE A 38 1.93 -3.73 11.31
N TYR A 39 2.37 -3.07 10.24
CA TYR A 39 1.81 -3.26 8.91
C TYR A 39 2.81 -4.01 8.04
N PHE A 40 2.27 -4.68 7.04
CA PHE A 40 3.06 -5.39 6.04
C PHE A 40 2.52 -5.03 4.66
N ILE A 41 3.42 -4.61 3.75
CA ILE A 41 3.07 -4.12 2.43
C ILE A 41 3.37 -5.20 1.40
N GLU A 42 2.36 -5.58 0.63
CA GLU A 42 2.51 -6.59 -0.42
C GLU A 42 2.05 -6.02 -1.75
N VAL A 43 2.96 -5.96 -2.74
CA VAL A 43 2.58 -5.59 -4.09
C VAL A 43 2.14 -6.87 -4.79
N VAL A 44 0.86 -6.96 -5.12
CA VAL A 44 0.29 -8.19 -5.70
C VAL A 44 0.15 -8.15 -7.20
N ASP A 45 0.16 -6.95 -7.81
CA ASP A 45 0.06 -6.82 -9.26
C ASP A 45 0.68 -5.53 -9.75
N LYS A 46 1.24 -5.59 -10.93
CA LYS A 46 1.81 -4.47 -11.65
C LYS A 46 1.51 -4.69 -13.12
N ARG A 47 0.66 -3.86 -13.70
CA ARG A 47 0.25 -4.04 -15.09
C ARG A 47 0.24 -2.72 -15.87
N PRO A 48 0.64 -2.77 -17.16
CA PRO A 48 0.48 -1.58 -17.99
C PRO A 48 -1.00 -1.31 -18.26
N GLU A 49 -1.36 -0.05 -18.27
CA GLU A 49 -2.71 0.39 -18.61
C GLU A 49 -2.62 1.68 -19.40
N ASP A 50 -1.84 1.62 -20.49
CA ASP A 50 -1.59 2.76 -21.34
C ASP A 50 -2.87 3.26 -21.99
N THR A 51 -2.92 4.55 -22.21
CA THR A 51 -3.88 5.13 -23.15
C THR A 51 -3.21 5.21 -24.52
N LYS A 52 -3.97 5.69 -25.51
CA LYS A 52 -3.42 5.90 -26.87
C LYS A 52 -2.26 6.88 -26.87
N VAL A 53 -2.26 7.85 -25.95
CA VAL A 53 -1.31 8.96 -25.95
C VAL A 53 -0.40 9.00 -24.70
N MET A 54 -0.70 8.21 -23.68
CA MET A 54 0.05 8.25 -22.42
C MET A 54 0.53 6.87 -21.98
N TRP A 55 1.73 6.85 -21.42
CA TRP A 55 2.25 5.66 -20.73
C TRP A 55 1.70 5.63 -19.32
N CYS A 56 1.01 4.55 -18.96
CA CYS A 56 0.43 4.39 -17.62
C CYS A 56 0.66 2.98 -17.10
N GLU A 57 0.65 2.89 -15.77
CA GLU A 57 0.73 1.61 -15.08
C GLU A 57 -0.20 1.62 -13.87
N VAL A 58 -0.75 0.44 -13.55
CA VAL A 58 -1.56 0.27 -12.35
C VAL A 58 -0.90 -0.75 -11.43
N PHE A 59 -0.78 -0.38 -10.18
CA PHE A 59 -0.26 -1.25 -9.13
C PHE A 59 -1.39 -1.61 -8.20
N THR A 60 -1.51 -2.90 -7.88
CA THR A 60 -2.41 -3.36 -6.82
C THR A 60 -1.56 -3.71 -5.61
N VAL A 61 -1.90 -3.13 -4.48
CA VAL A 61 -1.15 -3.29 -3.23
C VAL A 61 -2.10 -3.75 -2.14
N TRP A 62 -1.69 -4.77 -1.41
CA TRP A 62 -2.39 -5.25 -0.22
C TRP A 62 -1.61 -4.80 1.00
N ILE A 63 -2.29 -4.08 1.89
CA ILE A 63 -1.69 -3.68 3.16
C ILE A 63 -2.26 -4.56 4.25
N HIS A 64 -1.39 -5.31 4.89
CA HIS A 64 -1.73 -6.19 5.99
C HIS A 64 -1.56 -5.43 7.29
N ALA A 65 -2.57 -5.45 8.15
CA ALA A 65 -2.50 -4.88 9.48
C ALA A 65 -2.54 -6.03 10.47
N ILE A 66 -1.55 -6.11 11.35
CA ILE A 66 -1.44 -7.19 12.33
C ILE A 66 -1.45 -6.57 13.72
N ALA A 67 -2.53 -6.82 14.46
CA ALA A 67 -2.73 -6.30 15.81
C ALA A 67 -2.32 -7.31 16.86
N GLU A 68 -1.98 -6.84 18.05
CA GLU A 68 -1.63 -7.71 19.17
C GLU A 68 -2.76 -8.66 19.52
N ALA A 69 -2.39 -9.86 19.95
CA ALA A 69 -3.34 -10.82 20.47
C ALA A 69 -4.11 -10.22 21.66
N GLY A 70 -5.42 -10.41 21.69
CA GLY A 70 -6.25 -9.88 22.75
C GLY A 70 -7.71 -10.22 22.52
N LYS A 71 -8.53 -9.91 23.51
CA LYS A 71 -9.97 -10.23 23.46
C LYS A 71 -10.78 -9.20 22.69
N SER A 72 -10.25 -7.97 22.54
CA SER A 72 -10.95 -6.88 21.89
C SER A 72 -10.49 -6.72 20.46
N LYS A 73 -11.44 -6.40 19.58
CA LYS A 73 -11.15 -6.10 18.16
C LYS A 73 -10.88 -4.63 17.93
N ILE A 74 -10.92 -3.81 18.99
CA ILE A 74 -10.73 -2.36 18.86
C ILE A 74 -9.35 -2.03 18.27
N ALA A 75 -8.31 -2.76 18.65
CA ALA A 75 -6.96 -2.51 18.15
C ALA A 75 -6.86 -2.67 16.63
N ILE A 76 -7.42 -3.75 16.07
CA ILE A 76 -7.37 -3.95 14.62
C ILE A 76 -8.26 -2.94 13.88
N TYR A 77 -9.42 -2.61 14.43
CA TYR A 77 -10.30 -1.61 13.85
C TYR A 77 -9.62 -0.24 13.80
N ASP A 78 -8.91 0.13 14.87
CA ASP A 78 -8.14 1.37 14.90
C ASP A 78 -7.02 1.40 13.87
N MET A 79 -6.32 0.28 13.71
CA MET A 79 -5.27 0.15 12.69
C MET A 79 -5.82 0.31 11.27
N ILE A 80 -6.98 -0.29 11.00
CA ILE A 80 -7.65 -0.17 9.70
C ILE A 80 -8.03 1.30 9.44
N GLU A 81 -8.63 1.95 10.42
CA GLU A 81 -9.06 3.35 10.32
C GLU A 81 -7.86 4.27 10.06
N LYS A 82 -6.79 4.11 10.81
CA LYS A 82 -5.58 4.91 10.63
C LYS A 82 -4.92 4.68 9.27
N LEU A 83 -4.93 3.45 8.80
CA LEU A 83 -4.42 3.11 7.48
C LEU A 83 -5.24 3.80 6.39
N GLU A 84 -6.57 3.73 6.50
CA GLU A 84 -7.44 4.37 5.52
C GLU A 84 -7.22 5.88 5.49
N GLU A 85 -7.11 6.52 6.65
CA GLU A 85 -6.80 7.95 6.72
C GLU A 85 -5.44 8.26 6.08
N ALA A 86 -4.42 7.45 6.37
CA ALA A 86 -3.08 7.66 5.82
C ALA A 86 -3.09 7.65 4.29
N LEU A 87 -3.80 6.70 3.70
CA LEU A 87 -3.79 6.51 2.25
C LEU A 87 -4.85 7.31 1.51
N THR A 88 -5.58 8.22 2.20
CA THR A 88 -6.33 9.27 1.53
C THR A 88 -5.41 10.39 1.06
N GLU A 89 -4.22 10.51 1.64
CA GLU A 89 -3.22 11.45 1.17
C GLU A 89 -2.42 10.83 0.04
N GLU A 90 -2.14 11.64 -0.98
CA GLU A 90 -1.38 11.19 -2.13
C GLU A 90 0.04 10.79 -1.73
N LEU A 91 0.50 9.65 -2.27
CA LEU A 91 1.87 9.19 -2.08
C LEU A 91 2.86 10.20 -2.67
N VAL A 92 4.05 10.27 -2.09
CA VAL A 92 5.14 11.08 -2.62
C VAL A 92 6.03 10.17 -3.48
N LEU A 93 5.89 10.31 -4.80
CA LEU A 93 6.66 9.55 -5.79
C LEU A 93 7.77 10.43 -6.38
N PRO A 94 8.76 9.83 -7.09
CA PRO A 94 9.75 10.62 -7.81
C PRO A 94 9.09 11.65 -8.73
N GLU A 95 9.72 12.81 -8.90
CA GLU A 95 9.13 14.01 -9.54
C GLU A 95 8.49 13.81 -10.91
N GLU A 96 9.01 12.91 -11.72
CA GLU A 96 8.53 12.72 -13.08
C GLU A 96 7.33 11.79 -13.20
N ILE A 97 6.84 11.31 -12.08
CA ILE A 97 5.76 10.32 -12.05
C ILE A 97 4.52 10.96 -11.42
N ASP A 98 3.45 11.02 -12.19
CA ASP A 98 2.18 11.57 -11.73
C ASP A 98 1.23 10.47 -11.29
N ILE A 99 0.58 10.68 -10.16
CA ILE A 99 -0.49 9.77 -9.71
C ILE A 99 -1.79 10.25 -10.35
N LEU A 100 -2.40 9.37 -11.14
CA LEU A 100 -3.69 9.63 -11.75
C LEU A 100 -4.84 9.20 -10.85
N ARG A 101 -4.63 8.14 -10.07
CA ARG A 101 -5.65 7.62 -9.17
C ARG A 101 -4.96 6.85 -8.03
N GLN A 102 -5.40 7.14 -6.83
CA GLN A 102 -5.01 6.39 -5.65
C GLN A 102 -6.29 6.08 -4.91
N SER A 103 -6.73 4.83 -4.97
CA SER A 103 -8.05 4.45 -4.47
C SER A 103 -8.00 3.20 -3.61
N GLU A 104 -8.87 3.17 -2.61
CA GLU A 104 -9.08 1.98 -1.81
C GLU A 104 -10.01 1.04 -2.57
N VAL A 105 -9.57 -0.21 -2.75
CA VAL A 105 -10.41 -1.25 -3.33
C VAL A 105 -11.33 -1.82 -2.25
N GLY A 106 -10.81 -1.96 -1.04
CA GLY A 106 -11.57 -2.40 0.12
C GLY A 106 -10.88 -3.48 0.93
N MET A 107 -11.52 -3.82 2.04
CA MET A 107 -11.02 -4.86 2.93
C MET A 107 -11.22 -6.23 2.29
N GLN A 108 -10.14 -7.00 2.19
CA GLN A 108 -10.13 -8.32 1.57
C GLN A 108 -10.35 -9.43 2.60
N SER A 109 -9.87 -9.21 3.82
CA SER A 109 -9.88 -10.22 4.85
C SER A 109 -9.77 -9.58 6.23
N LEU A 110 -10.39 -10.21 7.22
CA LEU A 110 -10.24 -9.86 8.63
C LEU A 110 -10.38 -11.17 9.41
N GLN A 111 -9.27 -11.67 9.93
CA GLN A 111 -9.21 -12.98 10.58
C GLN A 111 -8.34 -12.96 11.82
N GLU A 112 -8.67 -13.84 12.76
CA GLU A 112 -7.79 -14.14 13.89
C GLU A 112 -6.90 -15.29 13.46
N ASP A 113 -5.58 -15.15 13.69
CA ASP A 113 -4.63 -16.21 13.36
C ASP A 113 -4.46 -17.19 14.53
N GLU A 114 -3.59 -18.18 14.36
CA GLU A 114 -3.35 -19.22 15.36
C GLU A 114 -2.77 -18.70 16.67
N THR A 115 -2.10 -17.55 16.63
CA THR A 115 -1.51 -16.94 17.82
C THR A 115 -2.47 -16.05 18.57
N GLY A 116 -3.68 -15.84 18.05
CA GLY A 116 -4.66 -14.91 18.59
C GLY A 116 -4.49 -13.48 18.11
N GLU A 117 -3.51 -13.23 17.23
CA GLU A 117 -3.37 -11.92 16.61
C GLU A 117 -4.45 -11.73 15.55
N MET A 118 -4.98 -10.51 15.44
CA MET A 118 -5.93 -10.19 14.38
C MET A 118 -5.17 -9.72 13.16
N HIS A 119 -5.58 -10.19 11.99
CA HIS A 119 -4.94 -9.89 10.72
C HIS A 119 -5.99 -9.38 9.73
N ALA A 120 -5.83 -8.15 9.29
CA ALA A 120 -6.69 -7.54 8.28
C ALA A 120 -5.87 -7.26 7.02
N ILE A 121 -6.53 -7.34 5.88
CA ILE A 121 -5.93 -7.00 4.58
C ILE A 121 -6.82 -5.98 3.92
N VAL A 122 -6.25 -4.82 3.57
CA VAL A 122 -6.95 -3.77 2.82
C VAL A 122 -6.23 -3.57 1.50
N ALA A 123 -6.96 -3.63 0.41
CA ALA A 123 -6.41 -3.51 -0.94
C ALA A 123 -6.53 -2.08 -1.46
N TYR A 124 -5.50 -1.66 -2.18
CA TYR A 124 -5.42 -0.33 -2.82
C TYR A 124 -4.97 -0.48 -4.26
N GLU A 125 -5.43 0.43 -5.11
CA GLU A 125 -4.97 0.55 -6.48
C GLU A 125 -4.36 1.92 -6.70
N ILE A 126 -3.20 1.94 -7.36
CA ILE A 126 -2.47 3.17 -7.63
C ILE A 126 -2.16 3.19 -9.12
N LYS A 127 -2.74 4.17 -9.82
CA LYS A 127 -2.48 4.36 -11.25
C LYS A 127 -1.56 5.57 -11.42
N VAL A 128 -0.48 5.35 -12.16
CA VAL A 128 0.52 6.38 -12.42
C VAL A 128 0.66 6.64 -13.92
N SER A 129 1.06 7.86 -14.24
CA SER A 129 1.39 8.24 -15.61
C SER A 129 2.88 8.57 -15.69
N TYR A 130 3.49 8.11 -16.77
CA TYR A 130 4.89 8.41 -17.10
C TYR A 130 5.01 9.47 -18.18
N GLY A 131 3.90 10.08 -18.55
CA GLY A 131 3.87 11.13 -19.55
C GLY A 131 3.38 10.64 -20.91
N PHE A 132 3.45 11.54 -21.87
CA PHE A 132 2.91 11.30 -23.19
C PHE A 132 3.83 10.42 -24.04
N LYS A 133 3.21 9.61 -24.90
CA LYS A 133 3.92 8.86 -25.92
C LYS A 133 4.36 9.83 -27.00
N VAL A 134 5.66 9.90 -27.24
CA VAL A 134 6.21 10.77 -28.28
C VAL A 134 6.30 9.98 -29.58
N LYS A 135 5.66 10.50 -30.61
CA LYS A 135 5.78 9.95 -31.94
C LYS A 135 6.76 10.82 -32.73
N ILE A 136 7.77 10.19 -33.23
CA ILE A 136 8.78 10.84 -34.05
C ILE A 136 8.47 10.53 -35.50
#